data_432882765d5807efa0f9c9ee2ee2fede
#
_entry.id   432882765d5807efa0f9c9ee2ee2fede
#
_cell.length_a   1.000
_cell.length_b   1.000
_cell.length_c   1.000
_cell.angle_alpha   90.00
_cell.angle_beta   90.00
_cell.angle_gamma   90.00
#
_symmetry.space_group_name_H-M   'P 1'
#
loop_
_entity.id
_entity.type
_entity.pdbx_description
1 polymer ?
#
loop_
_entity_poly.entity_id
_entity_poly.type
_entity_poly.pdbx_seq_one_letter_code
_entity_poly.pdbx_strand_id
1 'polypeptide(L)'
;MNHHYRDIRKIDPTRGTTLGDGSPNDANRIEIGPTRLAFDEWAGAGLELPNLAAMREHRWKRLTQHLVDRDYGGLLMFDPLNIRYATDSTNMQLWNTHNPFRAVLLCADGYMVIWDYKNSPFLSSFNPLVREARSGADLFYFDRGDKIDVAADTFSNEVRILMQAHAPGNRRLAVDKIMLHGLRALEAQGLEIMEGEEVTEKARAVKGPDEILAMRCANHACESAVAEMERFARENIPLGATSEDDIWAVLHAENIRRGGEWIETRLLTSGPRTNPWFQECGPRIVQNNEIVAFDTDLISSYGICIDISRTWWVGDAKPTNTMVYAMRHAHEHIMTNMDMLRPGITIPELTANAHKLDEKFWGQKYGCLMHGVGLCDEWPLVAYSDKAVPGAFDYALEPGMVLCVEALVGESGGDFSIKLEDQVLITEDGYENLSTYPFDPVLMGEPT
;
A
#
# COMPACT_ATOMS: atom_id res chain seq x y z
N MET A 1 -3.39 -19.48 -26.41
CA MET A 1 -2.35 -18.99 -27.36
C MET A 1 -1.69 -17.78 -26.73
N ASN A 2 -0.38 -17.80 -26.59
CA ASN A 2 0.33 -16.63 -26.08
C ASN A 2 0.23 -15.50 -27.09
N HIS A 3 -0.11 -14.30 -26.63
CA HIS A 3 -0.13 -13.13 -27.49
C HIS A 3 1.28 -12.68 -27.83
N HIS A 4 1.56 -12.50 -29.10
CA HIS A 4 2.84 -11.96 -29.59
C HIS A 4 2.74 -10.44 -29.72
N TYR A 5 2.91 -9.73 -28.61
CA TYR A 5 2.84 -8.26 -28.54
C TYR A 5 3.97 -7.56 -29.32
N ARG A 6 5.09 -8.23 -29.56
CA ARG A 6 6.27 -7.68 -30.25
C ARG A 6 6.00 -7.11 -31.64
N ASP A 7 4.97 -7.62 -32.29
CA ASP A 7 4.59 -7.14 -33.64
C ASP A 7 3.67 -5.92 -33.56
N ILE A 8 3.15 -5.60 -32.38
CA ILE A 8 2.26 -4.46 -32.13
C ILE A 8 3.08 -3.23 -31.75
N ARG A 9 4.13 -3.41 -30.93
CA ARG A 9 4.97 -2.33 -30.44
C ARG A 9 6.40 -2.81 -30.22
N LYS A 10 7.36 -2.06 -30.75
CA LYS A 10 8.81 -2.35 -30.55
C LYS A 10 9.27 -1.77 -29.22
N ILE A 11 9.01 -2.46 -28.14
CA ILE A 11 9.56 -2.16 -26.83
C ILE A 11 10.56 -3.24 -26.48
N ASP A 12 11.71 -2.86 -25.97
CA ASP A 12 12.68 -3.80 -25.41
C ASP A 12 12.35 -4.07 -23.94
N PRO A 13 11.74 -5.21 -23.59
CA PRO A 13 11.38 -5.51 -22.22
C PRO A 13 12.58 -5.85 -21.31
N THR A 14 13.76 -6.05 -21.90
CA THR A 14 15.00 -6.30 -21.13
C THR A 14 15.71 -5.01 -20.73
N ARG A 15 15.26 -3.88 -21.23
CA ARG A 15 15.81 -2.56 -20.92
C ARG A 15 15.53 -2.21 -19.47
N GLY A 16 16.58 -2.12 -18.68
CA GLY A 16 16.47 -1.74 -17.28
C GLY A 16 16.05 -0.27 -17.07
N THR A 17 15.85 0.09 -15.83
CA THR A 17 15.50 1.45 -15.41
C THR A 17 16.65 2.44 -15.53
N THR A 18 17.88 1.94 -15.79
CA THR A 18 19.08 2.75 -16.01
C THR A 18 19.71 2.47 -17.37
N LEU A 19 20.35 3.47 -17.95
CA LEU A 19 21.23 3.35 -19.13
C LEU A 19 22.60 2.80 -18.71
N GLY A 20 23.44 2.44 -19.71
CA GLY A 20 24.79 1.94 -19.46
C GLY A 20 25.73 2.92 -18.75
N ASP A 21 25.41 4.21 -18.77
CA ASP A 21 26.11 5.27 -18.05
C ASP A 21 25.56 5.51 -16.62
N GLY A 22 24.57 4.71 -16.18
CA GLY A 22 23.92 4.81 -14.88
C GLY A 22 22.78 5.84 -14.80
N SER A 23 22.52 6.59 -15.87
CA SER A 23 21.40 7.54 -15.88
C SER A 23 20.05 6.83 -16.03
N PRO A 24 18.93 7.45 -15.56
CA PRO A 24 17.60 6.90 -15.73
C PRO A 24 17.23 6.69 -17.20
N ASN A 25 16.64 5.54 -17.49
CA ASN A 25 16.15 5.19 -18.82
C ASN A 25 14.63 5.21 -18.88
N ASP A 26 14.06 6.34 -19.27
CA ASP A 26 12.60 6.52 -19.37
C ASP A 26 12.05 6.23 -20.78
N ALA A 27 12.93 6.04 -21.77
CA ALA A 27 12.50 5.77 -23.13
C ALA A 27 12.10 4.31 -23.32
N ASN A 28 10.92 4.08 -23.89
CA ASN A 28 10.37 2.76 -24.21
C ASN A 28 10.22 1.79 -23.02
N ARG A 29 10.28 2.28 -21.81
CA ARG A 29 10.05 1.49 -20.61
C ARG A 29 8.58 1.10 -20.49
N ILE A 30 8.30 -0.14 -20.11
CA ILE A 30 6.94 -0.66 -19.84
C ILE A 30 6.68 -0.82 -18.34
N GLU A 31 7.72 -0.91 -17.54
CA GLU A 31 7.61 -0.84 -16.08
C GLU A 31 7.24 0.59 -15.67
N ILE A 32 6.29 0.72 -14.76
CA ILE A 32 6.08 1.98 -14.04
C ILE A 32 7.16 2.08 -12.96
N GLY A 33 7.66 3.27 -12.74
CA GLY A 33 8.70 3.43 -11.73
C GLY A 33 9.23 4.87 -11.64
N PRO A 34 10.30 5.05 -10.85
CA PRO A 34 10.84 6.34 -10.51
C PRO A 34 11.22 7.19 -11.71
N THR A 35 11.07 8.49 -11.58
CA THR A 35 11.51 9.48 -12.57
C THR A 35 12.96 9.89 -12.30
N ARG A 36 13.53 10.67 -13.22
CA ARG A 36 14.85 11.24 -13.01
C ARG A 36 14.93 12.08 -11.74
N LEU A 37 13.89 12.87 -11.44
CA LEU A 37 13.83 13.68 -10.22
C LEU A 37 14.02 12.81 -8.97
N ALA A 38 13.29 11.69 -8.86
CA ALA A 38 13.42 10.78 -7.73
C ALA A 38 14.84 10.21 -7.60
N PHE A 39 15.44 9.75 -8.70
CA PHE A 39 16.82 9.25 -8.69
C PHE A 39 17.84 10.30 -8.27
N ASP A 40 17.70 11.55 -8.76
CA ASP A 40 18.58 12.66 -8.39
C ASP A 40 18.44 13.01 -6.88
N GLU A 41 17.22 13.02 -6.35
CA GLU A 41 16.92 13.24 -4.92
C GLU A 41 17.49 12.09 -4.05
N TRP A 42 17.28 10.83 -4.42
CA TRP A 42 17.81 9.68 -3.69
C TRP A 42 19.34 9.61 -3.69
N ALA A 43 19.96 9.92 -4.82
CA ALA A 43 21.42 10.03 -4.89
C ALA A 43 21.94 11.14 -3.97
N GLY A 44 21.25 12.29 -3.93
CA GLY A 44 21.57 13.39 -3.02
C GLY A 44 21.43 13.02 -1.55
N ALA A 45 20.47 12.17 -1.22
CA ALA A 45 20.22 11.65 0.12
C ALA A 45 21.11 10.43 0.48
N GLY A 46 21.89 9.90 -0.47
CA GLY A 46 22.74 8.72 -0.25
C GLY A 46 21.99 7.41 -0.11
N LEU A 47 20.78 7.32 -0.65
CA LEU A 47 19.95 6.11 -0.58
C LEU A 47 20.46 5.05 -1.57
N GLU A 48 20.47 3.80 -1.11
CA GLU A 48 20.75 2.63 -1.93
C GLU A 48 19.49 2.24 -2.73
N LEU A 49 19.70 1.90 -4.01
CA LEU A 49 18.60 1.51 -4.90
C LEU A 49 18.30 0.01 -4.77
N PRO A 50 17.03 -0.41 -4.86
CA PRO A 50 16.67 -1.82 -4.81
C PRO A 50 17.07 -2.58 -6.06
N ASN A 51 17.42 -3.85 -5.90
CA ASN A 51 17.51 -4.80 -7.00
C ASN A 51 16.09 -5.37 -7.25
N LEU A 52 15.43 -4.87 -8.27
CA LEU A 52 14.04 -5.24 -8.58
C LEU A 52 13.88 -6.73 -8.93
N ALA A 53 14.90 -7.36 -9.53
CA ALA A 53 14.85 -8.79 -9.83
C ALA A 53 14.88 -9.62 -8.53
N ALA A 54 15.73 -9.26 -7.57
CA ALA A 54 15.81 -9.91 -6.27
C ALA A 54 14.53 -9.68 -5.45
N MET A 55 13.96 -8.47 -5.50
CA MET A 55 12.67 -8.15 -4.87
C MET A 55 11.54 -9.03 -5.42
N ARG A 56 11.41 -9.15 -6.75
CA ARG A 56 10.41 -10.00 -7.42
C ARG A 56 10.59 -11.47 -7.04
N GLU A 57 11.83 -11.96 -7.01
CA GLU A 57 12.13 -13.34 -6.61
C GLU A 57 11.78 -13.60 -5.14
N HIS A 58 12.04 -12.65 -4.24
CA HIS A 58 11.64 -12.75 -2.83
C HIS A 58 10.12 -12.90 -2.70
N ARG A 59 9.35 -12.02 -3.33
CA ARG A 59 7.88 -12.05 -3.34
C ARG A 59 7.34 -13.38 -3.89
N TRP A 60 7.88 -13.83 -5.00
CA TRP A 60 7.54 -15.12 -5.60
C TRP A 60 7.82 -16.29 -4.65
N LYS A 61 8.98 -16.31 -3.98
CA LYS A 61 9.33 -17.32 -2.98
C LYS A 61 8.39 -17.30 -1.78
N ARG A 62 8.02 -16.12 -1.30
CA ARG A 62 7.06 -15.98 -0.21
C ARG A 62 5.72 -16.63 -0.55
N LEU A 63 5.15 -16.27 -1.70
CA LEU A 63 3.88 -16.85 -2.17
C LEU A 63 3.96 -18.37 -2.33
N THR A 64 4.98 -18.87 -3.02
CA THR A 64 5.13 -20.32 -3.24
C THR A 64 5.33 -21.09 -1.94
N GLN A 65 6.09 -20.55 -0.98
CA GLN A 65 6.26 -21.18 0.32
C GLN A 65 4.93 -21.30 1.08
N HIS A 66 4.14 -20.23 1.11
CA HIS A 66 2.83 -20.27 1.75
C HIS A 66 1.84 -21.25 1.09
N LEU A 67 1.95 -21.49 -0.23
CA LEU A 67 1.18 -22.52 -0.91
C LEU A 67 1.61 -23.92 -0.48
N VAL A 68 2.91 -24.19 -0.44
CA VAL A 68 3.47 -25.48 -0.02
C VAL A 68 3.10 -25.79 1.43
N ASP A 69 3.26 -24.81 2.34
CA ASP A 69 2.97 -25.00 3.76
C ASP A 69 1.50 -25.35 4.05
N ARG A 70 0.58 -24.90 3.17
CA ARG A 70 -0.87 -25.17 3.28
C ARG A 70 -1.34 -26.36 2.42
N ASP A 71 -0.44 -27.01 1.71
CA ASP A 71 -0.77 -28.03 0.73
C ASP A 71 -1.80 -27.53 -0.30
N TYR A 72 -1.59 -26.31 -0.83
CA TYR A 72 -2.37 -25.77 -1.93
C TYR A 72 -1.65 -26.01 -3.25
N GLY A 73 -2.41 -26.41 -4.29
CA GLY A 73 -1.86 -26.64 -5.62
C GLY A 73 -1.57 -25.34 -6.39
N GLY A 74 -2.24 -24.26 -6.03
CA GLY A 74 -2.04 -22.95 -6.65
C GLY A 74 -2.82 -21.84 -5.96
N LEU A 75 -2.48 -20.60 -6.33
CA LEU A 75 -3.14 -19.36 -5.93
C LEU A 75 -3.60 -18.62 -7.18
N LEU A 76 -4.88 -18.34 -7.26
CA LEU A 76 -5.50 -17.52 -8.30
C LEU A 76 -5.85 -16.16 -7.73
N MET A 77 -5.22 -15.12 -8.27
CA MET A 77 -5.35 -13.75 -7.81
C MET A 77 -6.11 -12.89 -8.83
N PHE A 78 -7.11 -12.15 -8.38
CA PHE A 78 -7.82 -11.09 -9.11
C PHE A 78 -7.66 -9.72 -8.48
N ASP A 79 -7.23 -9.67 -7.22
CA ASP A 79 -6.95 -8.40 -6.57
C ASP A 79 -5.77 -7.69 -7.25
N PRO A 80 -5.92 -6.40 -7.66
CA PRO A 80 -4.85 -5.67 -8.34
C PRO A 80 -3.56 -5.56 -7.54
N LEU A 81 -3.63 -5.46 -6.21
CA LEU A 81 -2.46 -5.37 -5.34
C LEU A 81 -1.73 -6.71 -5.23
N ASN A 82 -2.49 -7.81 -5.11
CA ASN A 82 -1.90 -9.16 -5.11
C ASN A 82 -1.28 -9.51 -6.47
N ILE A 83 -1.91 -9.10 -7.58
CA ILE A 83 -1.33 -9.19 -8.92
C ILE A 83 -0.04 -8.36 -9.01
N ARG A 84 -0.03 -7.13 -8.47
CA ARG A 84 1.16 -6.29 -8.39
C ARG A 84 2.27 -6.95 -7.57
N TYR A 85 1.95 -7.51 -6.42
CA TYR A 85 2.90 -8.21 -5.58
C TYR A 85 3.55 -9.40 -6.31
N ALA A 86 2.74 -10.24 -6.98
CA ALA A 86 3.21 -11.41 -7.68
C ALA A 86 4.02 -11.09 -8.94
N THR A 87 3.63 -10.07 -9.71
CA THR A 87 4.16 -9.81 -11.05
C THR A 87 4.97 -8.54 -11.19
N ASP A 88 4.87 -7.62 -10.24
CA ASP A 88 5.40 -6.26 -10.28
C ASP A 88 4.89 -5.44 -11.48
N SER A 89 3.75 -5.85 -12.06
CA SER A 89 3.11 -5.16 -13.18
C SER A 89 1.76 -4.58 -12.81
N THR A 90 1.41 -3.49 -13.43
CA THR A 90 0.15 -2.79 -13.19
C THR A 90 -0.57 -2.47 -14.51
N ASN A 91 -1.89 -2.37 -14.48
CA ASN A 91 -2.71 -1.97 -15.61
C ASN A 91 -4.05 -1.44 -15.10
N MET A 92 -4.27 -0.12 -15.21
CA MET A 92 -5.53 0.55 -14.85
C MET A 92 -6.07 0.09 -13.48
N GLN A 93 -5.25 0.22 -12.42
CA GLN A 93 -5.50 -0.36 -11.09
C GLN A 93 -6.92 -0.11 -10.57
N LEU A 94 -7.37 1.15 -10.52
CA LEU A 94 -8.71 1.48 -10.03
C LEU A 94 -9.82 0.89 -10.92
N TRP A 95 -9.67 0.94 -12.24
CA TRP A 95 -10.64 0.35 -13.16
C TRP A 95 -10.69 -1.17 -13.03
N ASN A 96 -9.54 -1.82 -12.82
CA ASN A 96 -9.43 -3.26 -12.59
C ASN A 96 -10.10 -3.69 -11.27
N THR A 97 -10.07 -2.86 -10.24
CA THR A 97 -10.79 -3.12 -8.98
C THR A 97 -12.31 -3.21 -9.22
N HIS A 98 -12.82 -2.34 -10.08
CA HIS A 98 -14.23 -2.28 -10.43
C HIS A 98 -14.65 -3.32 -11.49
N ASN A 99 -13.81 -3.52 -12.50
CA ASN A 99 -14.03 -4.46 -13.61
C ASN A 99 -12.82 -5.42 -13.70
N PRO A 100 -12.78 -6.49 -12.93
CA PRO A 100 -11.61 -7.37 -12.84
C PRO A 100 -11.38 -8.10 -14.18
N PHE A 101 -10.40 -7.64 -14.92
CA PHE A 101 -9.99 -8.17 -16.22
C PHE A 101 -8.63 -8.86 -16.19
N ARG A 102 -7.89 -8.68 -15.10
CA ARG A 102 -6.60 -9.34 -14.88
C ARG A 102 -6.76 -10.49 -13.90
N ALA A 103 -6.02 -11.55 -14.14
CA ALA A 103 -5.87 -12.63 -13.18
C ALA A 103 -4.45 -13.19 -13.24
N VAL A 104 -3.94 -13.66 -12.10
CA VAL A 104 -2.67 -14.40 -12.03
C VAL A 104 -2.91 -15.75 -11.38
N LEU A 105 -2.48 -16.82 -12.01
CA LEU A 105 -2.34 -18.13 -11.39
C LEU A 105 -0.87 -18.39 -11.10
N LEU A 106 -0.54 -18.60 -9.83
CA LEU A 106 0.75 -19.10 -9.38
C LEU A 106 0.57 -20.53 -8.86
N CYS A 107 1.15 -21.50 -9.53
CA CYS A 107 1.15 -22.89 -9.08
C CYS A 107 2.22 -23.15 -8.01
N ALA A 108 2.04 -24.17 -7.19
CA ALA A 108 2.95 -24.49 -6.09
C ALA A 108 4.37 -24.87 -6.53
N ASP A 109 4.57 -25.31 -7.78
CA ASP A 109 5.88 -25.53 -8.39
C ASP A 109 6.55 -24.24 -8.86
N GLY A 110 5.89 -23.08 -8.68
CA GLY A 110 6.35 -21.75 -9.07
C GLY A 110 6.01 -21.33 -10.49
N TYR A 111 5.25 -22.13 -11.25
CA TYR A 111 4.81 -21.73 -12.59
C TYR A 111 3.75 -20.63 -12.50
N MET A 112 4.01 -19.48 -13.12
CA MET A 112 3.13 -18.32 -13.05
C MET A 112 2.61 -17.91 -14.42
N VAL A 113 1.28 -17.75 -14.50
CA VAL A 113 0.55 -17.32 -15.70
C VAL A 113 -0.26 -16.09 -15.38
N ILE A 114 -0.20 -15.06 -16.24
CA ILE A 114 -1.06 -13.89 -16.16
C ILE A 114 -2.05 -13.88 -17.33
N TRP A 115 -3.30 -13.56 -17.03
CA TRP A 115 -4.28 -13.10 -18.02
C TRP A 115 -4.37 -11.59 -17.88
N ASP A 116 -4.18 -10.87 -18.99
CA ASP A 116 -4.28 -9.41 -19.01
C ASP A 116 -5.30 -8.95 -20.06
N TYR A 117 -5.61 -7.68 -20.06
CA TYR A 117 -6.69 -7.10 -20.85
C TYR A 117 -6.38 -7.13 -22.35
N LYS A 118 -7.23 -7.83 -23.12
CA LYS A 118 -7.22 -7.81 -24.60
C LYS A 118 -5.82 -7.99 -25.19
N ASN A 119 -5.21 -6.88 -25.63
CA ASN A 119 -3.90 -6.84 -26.27
C ASN A 119 -2.78 -6.34 -25.35
N SER A 120 -2.98 -6.36 -24.03
CA SER A 120 -2.02 -5.86 -23.05
C SER A 120 -1.13 -6.92 -22.35
N PRO A 121 -1.08 -8.21 -22.75
CA PRO A 121 -0.21 -9.20 -22.10
C PRO A 121 1.27 -8.83 -22.07
N PHE A 122 1.71 -7.91 -22.95
CA PHE A 122 3.09 -7.41 -22.98
C PHE A 122 3.51 -6.63 -21.74
N LEU A 123 2.56 -6.12 -20.95
CA LEU A 123 2.85 -5.28 -19.78
C LEU A 123 3.64 -5.99 -18.68
N SER A 124 3.62 -7.32 -18.63
CA SER A 124 4.41 -8.13 -17.68
C SER A 124 5.65 -8.78 -18.28
N SER A 125 6.00 -8.46 -19.55
CA SER A 125 7.08 -9.12 -20.29
C SER A 125 8.49 -8.86 -19.74
N PHE A 126 8.67 -7.84 -18.92
CA PHE A 126 9.94 -7.54 -18.24
C PHE A 126 10.22 -8.50 -17.06
N ASN A 127 9.21 -9.20 -16.55
CA ASN A 127 9.36 -10.12 -15.43
C ASN A 127 9.48 -11.57 -15.91
N PRO A 128 10.67 -12.19 -15.86
CA PRO A 128 10.89 -13.55 -16.34
C PRO A 128 10.21 -14.64 -15.48
N LEU A 129 9.71 -14.29 -14.29
CA LEU A 129 8.94 -15.19 -13.44
C LEU A 129 7.54 -15.46 -14.01
N VAL A 130 7.00 -14.54 -14.81
CA VAL A 130 5.77 -14.73 -15.59
C VAL A 130 6.10 -15.61 -16.80
N ARG A 131 5.66 -16.87 -16.78
CA ARG A 131 5.97 -17.86 -17.83
C ARG A 131 5.06 -17.75 -19.04
N GLU A 132 3.82 -17.39 -18.82
CA GLU A 132 2.84 -17.18 -19.89
C GLU A 132 2.06 -15.90 -19.64
N ALA A 133 1.76 -15.20 -20.73
CA ALA A 133 0.82 -14.08 -20.73
C ALA A 133 -0.32 -14.37 -21.70
N ARG A 134 -1.55 -14.31 -21.22
CA ARG A 134 -2.79 -14.66 -21.92
C ARG A 134 -3.77 -13.49 -21.84
N SER A 135 -4.96 -13.68 -22.41
CA SER A 135 -6.14 -12.81 -22.23
C SER A 135 -7.37 -13.66 -22.01
N GLY A 136 -8.44 -13.11 -21.45
CA GLY A 136 -9.71 -13.82 -21.30
C GLY A 136 -10.16 -14.11 -19.86
N ALA A 137 -9.58 -13.44 -18.87
CA ALA A 137 -10.03 -13.49 -17.47
C ALA A 137 -11.16 -12.48 -17.16
N ASP A 138 -11.73 -11.84 -18.15
CA ASP A 138 -12.76 -10.82 -18.04
C ASP A 138 -14.13 -11.43 -17.70
N LEU A 139 -14.30 -11.80 -16.43
CA LEU A 139 -15.48 -12.48 -15.88
C LEU A 139 -16.51 -11.49 -15.33
N PHE A 140 -16.70 -10.34 -15.97
CA PHE A 140 -17.61 -9.29 -15.54
C PHE A 140 -18.62 -8.90 -16.62
N TYR A 141 -19.81 -8.51 -16.19
CA TYR A 141 -20.97 -8.34 -17.07
C TYR A 141 -20.77 -7.27 -18.14
N PHE A 142 -20.04 -6.17 -17.83
CA PHE A 142 -19.79 -5.07 -18.78
C PHE A 142 -19.12 -5.55 -20.08
N ASP A 143 -18.20 -6.49 -20.03
CA ASP A 143 -17.47 -6.99 -21.22
C ASP A 143 -18.12 -8.22 -21.85
N ARG A 144 -18.83 -9.05 -21.07
CA ARG A 144 -19.35 -10.34 -21.50
C ARG A 144 -20.88 -10.42 -21.66
N GLY A 145 -21.60 -9.50 -21.00
CA GLY A 145 -23.07 -9.49 -21.01
C GLY A 145 -23.64 -10.85 -20.64
N ASP A 146 -24.70 -11.26 -21.35
CA ASP A 146 -25.40 -12.53 -21.13
C ASP A 146 -24.58 -13.79 -21.52
N LYS A 147 -23.32 -13.63 -21.93
CA LYS A 147 -22.38 -14.71 -22.25
C LYS A 147 -21.28 -14.88 -21.21
N ILE A 148 -21.41 -14.29 -20.04
CA ILE A 148 -20.43 -14.36 -18.96
C ILE A 148 -20.14 -15.81 -18.52
N ASP A 149 -21.16 -16.69 -18.51
CA ASP A 149 -20.98 -18.09 -18.15
C ASP A 149 -20.05 -18.82 -19.14
N VAL A 150 -20.15 -18.52 -20.44
CA VAL A 150 -19.26 -19.09 -21.47
C VAL A 150 -17.82 -18.66 -21.28
N ALA A 151 -17.60 -17.39 -20.89
CA ALA A 151 -16.27 -16.88 -20.58
C ALA A 151 -15.70 -17.56 -19.32
N ALA A 152 -16.53 -17.70 -18.29
CA ALA A 152 -16.17 -18.35 -17.04
C ALA A 152 -15.80 -19.83 -17.24
N ASP A 153 -16.56 -20.57 -18.03
CA ASP A 153 -16.28 -21.98 -18.38
C ASP A 153 -14.95 -22.12 -19.16
N THR A 154 -14.68 -21.20 -20.09
CA THR A 154 -13.44 -21.21 -20.87
C THR A 154 -12.24 -20.93 -19.95
N PHE A 155 -12.31 -19.87 -19.14
CA PHE A 155 -11.26 -19.50 -18.20
C PHE A 155 -11.00 -20.61 -17.17
N SER A 156 -12.05 -21.12 -16.53
CA SER A 156 -11.92 -22.16 -15.51
C SER A 156 -11.31 -23.46 -16.04
N ASN A 157 -11.61 -23.83 -17.29
CA ASN A 157 -10.97 -24.97 -17.95
C ASN A 157 -9.47 -24.72 -18.20
N GLU A 158 -9.05 -23.48 -18.56
CA GLU A 158 -7.63 -23.15 -18.67
C GLU A 158 -6.92 -23.28 -17.33
N VAL A 159 -7.50 -22.74 -16.25
CA VAL A 159 -6.98 -22.87 -14.87
C VAL A 159 -6.84 -24.34 -14.49
N ARG A 160 -7.87 -25.17 -14.73
CA ARG A 160 -7.83 -26.61 -14.45
C ARG A 160 -6.69 -27.31 -15.20
N ILE A 161 -6.49 -27.01 -16.49
CA ILE A 161 -5.39 -27.58 -17.29
C ILE A 161 -4.03 -27.21 -16.71
N LEU A 162 -3.82 -25.95 -16.32
CA LEU A 162 -2.59 -25.49 -15.69
C LEU A 162 -2.35 -26.17 -14.33
N MET A 163 -3.38 -26.25 -13.49
CA MET A 163 -3.30 -26.96 -12.21
C MET A 163 -2.93 -28.44 -12.40
N GLN A 164 -3.51 -29.09 -13.42
CA GLN A 164 -3.19 -30.48 -13.75
C GLN A 164 -1.74 -30.67 -14.20
N ALA A 165 -1.18 -29.69 -14.91
CA ALA A 165 0.21 -29.72 -15.39
C ALA A 165 1.24 -29.43 -14.29
N HIS A 166 0.94 -28.47 -13.40
CA HIS A 166 1.89 -27.88 -12.46
C HIS A 166 1.65 -28.23 -10.97
N ALA A 167 0.50 -28.85 -10.66
CA ALA A 167 0.17 -29.38 -9.34
C ALA A 167 -0.60 -30.73 -9.50
N PRO A 168 0.00 -31.74 -10.14
CA PRO A 168 -0.69 -32.98 -10.47
C PRO A 168 -1.22 -33.68 -9.21
N GLY A 169 -2.51 -33.96 -9.19
CA GLY A 169 -3.17 -34.62 -8.05
C GLY A 169 -3.65 -33.68 -6.93
N ASN A 170 -3.20 -32.44 -6.89
CA ASN A 170 -3.69 -31.43 -5.95
C ASN A 170 -4.72 -30.52 -6.63
N ARG A 171 -5.97 -30.53 -6.13
CA ARG A 171 -7.08 -29.73 -6.67
C ARG A 171 -7.42 -28.51 -5.79
N ARG A 172 -6.66 -28.29 -4.71
CA ARG A 172 -6.88 -27.20 -3.77
C ARG A 172 -6.32 -25.90 -4.35
N LEU A 173 -7.22 -25.05 -4.80
CA LEU A 173 -6.90 -23.76 -5.41
C LEU A 173 -7.29 -22.64 -4.46
N ALA A 174 -6.32 -21.92 -3.93
CA ALA A 174 -6.55 -20.69 -3.18
C ALA A 174 -6.99 -19.56 -4.13
N VAL A 175 -7.97 -18.76 -3.73
CA VAL A 175 -8.48 -17.63 -4.53
C VAL A 175 -8.66 -16.44 -3.61
N ASP A 176 -8.09 -15.28 -3.98
CA ASP A 176 -8.21 -14.05 -3.19
C ASP A 176 -9.57 -13.36 -3.38
N LYS A 177 -9.93 -13.07 -4.59
CA LYS A 177 -11.21 -12.46 -4.98
C LYS A 177 -11.65 -13.05 -6.32
N ILE A 178 -12.95 -13.23 -6.52
CA ILE A 178 -13.47 -13.68 -7.81
C ILE A 178 -14.94 -13.32 -7.95
N MET A 179 -15.37 -13.03 -9.18
CA MET A 179 -16.78 -12.90 -9.53
C MET A 179 -17.52 -14.25 -9.39
N LEU A 180 -18.77 -14.20 -8.95
CA LEU A 180 -19.57 -15.41 -8.65
C LEU A 180 -19.64 -16.42 -9.80
N HIS A 181 -19.74 -15.96 -11.05
CA HIS A 181 -19.73 -16.86 -12.23
C HIS A 181 -18.41 -17.62 -12.34
N GLY A 182 -17.27 -16.93 -12.11
CA GLY A 182 -15.95 -17.55 -12.11
C GLY A 182 -15.81 -18.61 -11.01
N LEU A 183 -16.24 -18.28 -9.77
CA LEU A 183 -16.22 -19.21 -8.64
C LEU A 183 -16.97 -20.51 -8.98
N ARG A 184 -18.21 -20.39 -9.42
CA ARG A 184 -19.04 -21.55 -9.78
C ARG A 184 -18.45 -22.39 -10.92
N ALA A 185 -17.84 -21.73 -11.91
CA ALA A 185 -17.18 -22.41 -13.01
C ALA A 185 -15.93 -23.18 -12.55
N LEU A 186 -15.12 -22.62 -11.66
CA LEU A 186 -13.96 -23.32 -11.07
C LEU A 186 -14.40 -24.56 -10.26
N GLU A 187 -15.42 -24.43 -9.44
CA GLU A 187 -16.02 -25.56 -8.70
C GLU A 187 -16.56 -26.64 -9.64
N ALA A 188 -17.22 -26.26 -10.75
CA ALA A 188 -17.72 -27.17 -11.76
C ALA A 188 -16.61 -27.95 -12.49
N GLN A 189 -15.38 -27.38 -12.57
CA GLN A 189 -14.19 -28.10 -13.05
C GLN A 189 -13.61 -29.10 -12.03
N GLY A 190 -14.20 -29.18 -10.84
CA GLY A 190 -13.79 -30.10 -9.77
C GLY A 190 -12.61 -29.58 -8.96
N LEU A 191 -12.32 -28.29 -8.99
CA LEU A 191 -11.36 -27.65 -8.11
C LEU A 191 -11.98 -27.45 -6.71
N GLU A 192 -11.17 -27.62 -5.69
CA GLU A 192 -11.51 -27.33 -4.30
C GLU A 192 -11.04 -25.92 -3.97
N ILE A 193 -11.98 -25.01 -3.80
CA ILE A 193 -11.65 -23.58 -3.61
C ILE A 193 -11.32 -23.32 -2.14
N MET A 194 -10.16 -22.73 -1.92
CA MET A 194 -9.60 -22.38 -0.61
C MET A 194 -9.49 -20.86 -0.49
N GLU A 195 -9.43 -20.38 0.75
CA GLU A 195 -9.19 -18.96 1.03
C GLU A 195 -7.77 -18.56 0.60
N GLY A 196 -7.66 -17.54 -0.24
CA GLY A 196 -6.40 -17.07 -0.80
C GLY A 196 -5.90 -15.75 -0.18
N GLU A 197 -6.77 -14.98 0.44
CA GLU A 197 -6.42 -13.70 1.05
C GLU A 197 -5.40 -13.88 2.19
N GLU A 198 -5.57 -14.92 3.03
CA GLU A 198 -4.59 -15.25 4.07
C GLU A 198 -3.19 -15.53 3.49
N VAL A 199 -3.11 -16.18 2.32
CA VAL A 199 -1.83 -16.48 1.65
C VAL A 199 -1.14 -15.19 1.24
N THR A 200 -1.85 -14.27 0.62
CA THR A 200 -1.30 -13.02 0.10
C THR A 200 -0.95 -12.04 1.21
N GLU A 201 -1.81 -11.88 2.21
CA GLU A 201 -1.55 -11.03 3.37
C GLU A 201 -0.27 -11.45 4.12
N LYS A 202 -0.14 -12.74 4.43
CA LYS A 202 1.04 -13.25 5.13
C LYS A 202 2.30 -13.28 4.27
N ALA A 203 2.16 -13.43 2.95
CA ALA A 203 3.30 -13.30 2.07
C ALA A 203 3.84 -11.86 2.05
N ARG A 204 2.96 -10.86 1.99
CA ARG A 204 3.31 -9.44 1.97
C ARG A 204 3.87 -8.93 3.30
N ALA A 205 3.43 -9.50 4.43
CA ALA A 205 3.77 -9.00 5.75
C ALA A 205 5.28 -8.86 6.01
N VAL A 206 6.09 -9.80 5.54
CA VAL A 206 7.55 -9.80 5.75
C VAL A 206 8.27 -9.39 4.47
N LYS A 207 8.84 -8.21 4.47
CA LYS A 207 9.55 -7.59 3.34
C LYS A 207 10.97 -8.16 3.21
N GLY A 208 11.41 -8.36 1.97
CA GLY A 208 12.79 -8.69 1.68
C GLY A 208 13.72 -7.46 1.72
N PRO A 209 15.05 -7.69 1.73
CA PRO A 209 16.02 -6.58 1.79
C PRO A 209 15.81 -5.52 0.69
N ASP A 210 15.57 -5.95 -0.54
CA ASP A 210 15.34 -5.03 -1.67
C ASP A 210 13.97 -4.34 -1.61
N GLU A 211 12.97 -4.95 -0.98
CA GLU A 211 11.70 -4.25 -0.68
C GLU A 211 11.91 -3.14 0.36
N ILE A 212 12.73 -3.39 1.37
CA ILE A 212 13.07 -2.38 2.37
C ILE A 212 13.82 -1.21 1.73
N LEU A 213 14.76 -1.47 0.81
CA LEU A 213 15.41 -0.41 0.04
C LEU A 213 14.40 0.36 -0.82
N ALA A 214 13.47 -0.33 -1.48
CA ALA A 214 12.39 0.31 -2.23
C ALA A 214 11.50 1.18 -1.32
N MET A 215 11.17 0.70 -0.12
CA MET A 215 10.38 1.46 0.86
C MET A 215 11.11 2.72 1.33
N ARG A 216 12.43 2.66 1.57
CA ARG A 216 13.23 3.86 1.93
C ARG A 216 13.19 4.91 0.81
N CYS A 217 13.37 4.48 -0.44
CA CYS A 217 13.27 5.35 -1.61
C CYS A 217 11.87 5.96 -1.75
N ALA A 218 10.83 5.15 -1.58
CA ALA A 218 9.45 5.57 -1.66
C ALA A 218 9.07 6.55 -0.53
N ASN A 219 9.53 6.29 0.69
CA ASN A 219 9.32 7.16 1.84
C ASN A 219 9.95 8.54 1.61
N HIS A 220 11.20 8.58 1.14
CA HIS A 220 11.86 9.85 0.79
C HIS A 220 11.08 10.63 -0.28
N ALA A 221 10.54 9.95 -1.29
CA ALA A 221 9.74 10.60 -2.33
C ALA A 221 8.41 11.15 -1.75
N CYS A 222 7.76 10.40 -0.86
CA CYS A 222 6.57 10.84 -0.15
C CYS A 222 6.86 12.06 0.74
N GLU A 223 7.88 12.00 1.59
CA GLU A 223 8.26 13.10 2.47
C GLU A 223 8.65 14.36 1.69
N SER A 224 9.31 14.20 0.54
CA SER A 224 9.60 15.32 -0.37
C SER A 224 8.31 15.94 -0.95
N ALA A 225 7.31 15.10 -1.28
CA ALA A 225 6.02 15.59 -1.75
C ALA A 225 5.23 16.28 -0.63
N VAL A 226 5.28 15.76 0.60
CA VAL A 226 4.69 16.36 1.79
C VAL A 226 5.34 17.72 2.10
N ALA A 227 6.67 17.83 1.97
CA ALA A 227 7.37 19.10 2.16
C ALA A 227 6.91 20.19 1.19
N GLU A 228 6.68 19.84 -0.09
CA GLU A 228 6.13 20.77 -1.07
C GLU A 228 4.67 21.14 -0.76
N MET A 229 3.87 20.18 -0.28
CA MET A 229 2.51 20.43 0.17
C MET A 229 2.47 21.36 1.38
N GLU A 230 3.34 21.15 2.38
CA GLU A 230 3.45 22.03 3.55
C GLU A 230 3.91 23.44 3.16
N ARG A 231 4.93 23.54 2.31
CA ARG A 231 5.39 24.83 1.80
C ARG A 231 4.27 25.60 1.13
N PHE A 232 3.53 24.94 0.22
CA PHE A 232 2.38 25.54 -0.47
C PHE A 232 1.31 26.00 0.53
N ALA A 233 0.97 25.17 1.51
CA ALA A 233 -0.03 25.49 2.53
C ALA A 233 0.38 26.76 3.33
N ARG A 234 1.63 26.81 3.82
CA ARG A 234 2.14 27.93 4.61
C ARG A 234 2.23 29.24 3.83
N GLU A 235 2.57 29.18 2.53
CA GLU A 235 2.64 30.35 1.65
C GLU A 235 1.26 30.89 1.23
N ASN A 236 0.26 30.00 1.03
CA ASN A 236 -0.99 30.37 0.37
C ASN A 236 -2.20 30.48 1.30
N ILE A 237 -2.26 29.73 2.41
CA ILE A 237 -3.37 29.86 3.37
C ILE A 237 -3.52 31.29 3.89
N PRO A 238 -2.43 32.01 4.25
CA PRO A 238 -2.55 33.41 4.71
C PRO A 238 -3.14 34.38 3.70
N LEU A 239 -3.17 34.00 2.41
CA LEU A 239 -3.79 34.80 1.34
C LEU A 239 -5.32 34.69 1.32
N GLY A 240 -5.91 33.74 2.06
CA GLY A 240 -7.34 33.65 2.33
C GLY A 240 -8.18 33.06 1.20
N ALA A 241 -7.56 32.34 0.23
CA ALA A 241 -8.28 31.76 -0.92
C ALA A 241 -7.96 30.26 -1.17
N THR A 242 -7.12 29.65 -0.32
CA THR A 242 -6.65 28.27 -0.50
C THR A 242 -7.63 27.28 0.12
N SER A 243 -8.11 26.35 -0.68
CA SER A 243 -8.95 25.26 -0.22
C SER A 243 -8.15 24.02 0.22
N GLU A 244 -8.79 23.11 0.91
CA GLU A 244 -8.22 21.79 1.22
C GLU A 244 -7.86 21.03 -0.08
N ASP A 245 -8.71 21.11 -1.12
CA ASP A 245 -8.43 20.52 -2.43
C ASP A 245 -7.16 21.09 -3.09
N ASP A 246 -6.91 22.40 -2.98
CA ASP A 246 -5.70 23.04 -3.53
C ASP A 246 -4.43 22.48 -2.85
N ILE A 247 -4.48 22.27 -1.53
CA ILE A 247 -3.35 21.72 -0.77
C ILE A 247 -3.10 20.27 -1.15
N TRP A 248 -4.15 19.45 -1.19
CA TRP A 248 -4.05 18.03 -1.55
C TRP A 248 -3.56 17.81 -2.98
N ALA A 249 -3.97 18.68 -3.91
CA ALA A 249 -3.53 18.60 -5.31
C ALA A 249 -2.01 18.70 -5.45
N VAL A 250 -1.33 19.43 -4.56
CA VAL A 250 0.14 19.51 -4.55
C VAL A 250 0.76 18.15 -4.22
N LEU A 251 0.27 17.47 -3.19
CA LEU A 251 0.76 16.12 -2.84
C LEU A 251 0.64 15.16 -4.02
N HIS A 252 -0.52 15.16 -4.68
CA HIS A 252 -0.78 14.28 -5.82
C HIS A 252 0.18 14.60 -6.99
N ALA A 253 0.35 15.88 -7.33
CA ALA A 253 1.25 16.31 -8.39
C ALA A 253 2.71 15.93 -8.09
N GLU A 254 3.16 16.14 -6.87
CA GLU A 254 4.53 15.86 -6.45
C GLU A 254 4.83 14.36 -6.36
N ASN A 255 3.85 13.53 -5.98
CA ASN A 255 3.95 12.08 -6.06
C ASN A 255 4.19 11.61 -7.50
N ILE A 256 3.36 12.08 -8.45
CA ILE A 256 3.48 11.72 -9.88
C ILE A 256 4.83 12.19 -10.45
N ARG A 257 5.30 13.38 -10.09
CA ARG A 257 6.60 13.90 -10.53
C ARG A 257 7.78 13.01 -10.14
N ARG A 258 7.66 12.27 -9.03
CA ARG A 258 8.68 11.33 -8.53
C ARG A 258 8.46 9.89 -8.99
N GLY A 259 7.45 9.65 -9.84
CA GLY A 259 7.13 8.32 -10.37
C GLY A 259 6.23 7.50 -9.44
N GLY A 260 5.51 8.18 -8.56
CA GLY A 260 4.41 7.59 -7.81
C GLY A 260 3.22 7.28 -8.70
N GLU A 261 2.39 6.36 -8.27
CA GLU A 261 1.32 5.82 -9.10
C GLU A 261 -0.01 6.50 -8.83
N TRP A 262 -0.48 6.48 -7.58
CA TRP A 262 -1.77 7.02 -7.17
C TRP A 262 -1.82 7.25 -5.66
N ILE A 263 -2.94 7.76 -5.16
CA ILE A 263 -3.22 7.97 -3.75
C ILE A 263 -4.56 7.33 -3.45
N GLU A 264 -4.62 6.43 -2.46
CA GLU A 264 -5.82 5.64 -2.17
C GLU A 264 -6.96 6.48 -1.61
N THR A 265 -6.63 7.47 -0.79
CA THR A 265 -7.58 8.34 -0.12
C THR A 265 -7.29 9.80 -0.44
N ARG A 266 -8.08 10.72 0.11
CA ARG A 266 -7.84 12.16 0.09
C ARG A 266 -8.02 12.73 1.49
N LEU A 267 -7.48 12.03 2.49
CA LEU A 267 -7.63 12.38 3.89
C LEU A 267 -6.81 13.61 4.24
N LEU A 268 -7.37 14.78 3.99
CA LEU A 268 -6.88 16.07 4.45
C LEU A 268 -8.05 16.94 4.86
N THR A 269 -8.00 17.45 6.07
CA THR A 269 -9.02 18.33 6.62
C THR A 269 -8.40 19.49 7.43
N SER A 270 -9.16 20.54 7.65
CA SER A 270 -8.71 21.74 8.34
C SER A 270 -9.69 22.21 9.39
N GLY A 271 -9.15 22.83 10.45
CA GLY A 271 -9.93 23.39 11.55
C GLY A 271 -10.94 22.40 12.11
N PRO A 272 -12.24 22.78 12.23
CA PRO A 272 -13.25 21.91 12.85
C PRO A 272 -13.56 20.63 12.04
N ARG A 273 -13.18 20.55 10.76
CA ARG A 273 -13.36 19.33 9.98
C ARG A 273 -12.37 18.21 10.34
N THR A 274 -11.34 18.49 11.13
CA THR A 274 -10.45 17.45 11.63
C THR A 274 -11.10 16.55 12.69
N ASN A 275 -12.29 16.94 13.19
CA ASN A 275 -13.06 16.17 14.16
C ASN A 275 -14.57 16.17 13.80
N PRO A 276 -15.18 15.00 13.52
CA PRO A 276 -14.58 13.68 13.49
C PRO A 276 -13.67 13.46 12.27
N TRP A 277 -12.71 12.54 12.39
CA TRP A 277 -11.81 12.11 11.32
C TRP A 277 -12.53 11.34 10.19
N PHE A 278 -11.80 10.83 9.21
CA PHE A 278 -12.27 10.12 8.01
C PHE A 278 -13.11 10.96 7.06
N GLN A 279 -12.69 12.21 6.86
CA GLN A 279 -13.25 13.11 5.87
C GLN A 279 -12.20 13.42 4.81
N GLU A 280 -12.57 13.26 3.55
CA GLU A 280 -11.72 13.67 2.43
C GLU A 280 -11.67 15.20 2.28
N CYS A 281 -10.61 15.70 1.64
CA CYS A 281 -10.48 17.10 1.31
C CYS A 281 -11.65 17.61 0.43
N GLY A 282 -11.90 18.90 0.51
CA GLY A 282 -13.00 19.52 -0.19
C GLY A 282 -12.74 21.01 -0.50
N PRO A 283 -13.75 21.72 -1.00
CA PRO A 283 -13.64 23.12 -1.40
C PRO A 283 -13.63 24.10 -0.20
N ARG A 284 -13.53 23.62 1.04
CA ARG A 284 -13.44 24.49 2.21
C ARG A 284 -12.18 25.35 2.13
N ILE A 285 -12.33 26.66 2.25
CA ILE A 285 -11.21 27.59 2.36
C ILE A 285 -10.61 27.48 3.77
N VAL A 286 -9.36 27.09 3.84
CA VAL A 286 -8.62 26.97 5.09
C VAL A 286 -8.38 28.37 5.67
N GLN A 287 -8.68 28.54 6.94
CA GLN A 287 -8.51 29.81 7.60
C GLN A 287 -7.10 29.95 8.20
N ASN A 288 -6.59 31.17 8.28
CA ASN A 288 -5.38 31.46 9.03
C ASN A 288 -5.61 31.17 10.52
N ASN A 289 -4.63 30.64 11.21
CA ASN A 289 -4.70 30.19 12.61
C ASN A 289 -5.62 28.98 12.83
N GLU A 290 -5.54 28.02 11.92
CA GLU A 290 -6.18 26.71 12.03
C GLU A 290 -5.15 25.59 11.93
N ILE A 291 -5.53 24.42 12.40
CA ILE A 291 -4.81 23.17 12.12
C ILE A 291 -5.18 22.64 10.74
N VAL A 292 -4.21 21.99 10.11
CA VAL A 292 -4.40 21.16 8.91
C VAL A 292 -3.84 19.78 9.25
N ALA A 293 -4.67 18.77 9.16
CA ALA A 293 -4.30 17.38 9.42
C ALA A 293 -4.50 16.55 8.16
N PHE A 294 -3.60 15.63 7.89
CA PHE A 294 -3.66 14.75 6.73
C PHE A 294 -3.09 13.37 7.02
N ASP A 295 -3.46 12.45 6.15
CA ASP A 295 -3.05 11.06 6.09
C ASP A 295 -2.71 10.72 4.65
N THR A 296 -1.56 10.10 4.36
CA THR A 296 -1.09 10.07 2.99
C THR A 296 -1.65 8.92 2.17
N ASP A 297 -1.73 7.71 2.66
CA ASP A 297 -2.11 6.52 1.88
C ASP A 297 -1.59 6.57 0.43
N LEU A 298 -0.32 6.95 0.29
CA LEU A 298 0.25 7.38 -0.97
C LEU A 298 1.02 6.24 -1.62
N ILE A 299 0.55 5.77 -2.79
CA ILE A 299 1.27 4.78 -3.59
C ILE A 299 2.38 5.49 -4.35
N SER A 300 3.58 5.40 -3.79
CA SER A 300 4.78 6.07 -4.24
C SER A 300 5.52 5.27 -5.32
N SER A 301 6.78 5.59 -5.53
CA SER A 301 7.66 4.88 -6.44
C SER A 301 7.72 3.39 -6.11
N TYR A 302 7.88 2.55 -7.11
CA TYR A 302 7.88 1.06 -7.03
C TYR A 302 6.53 0.46 -6.59
N GLY A 303 5.46 1.24 -6.54
CA GLY A 303 4.14 0.79 -6.09
C GLY A 303 4.07 0.54 -4.58
N ILE A 304 4.97 1.15 -3.82
CA ILE A 304 5.00 1.05 -2.36
C ILE A 304 4.05 2.07 -1.75
N CYS A 305 3.20 1.63 -0.84
CA CYS A 305 2.37 2.49 -0.01
C CYS A 305 3.23 3.15 1.07
N ILE A 306 3.12 4.46 1.15
CA ILE A 306 3.71 5.25 2.24
C ILE A 306 2.57 5.93 2.96
N ASP A 307 2.44 5.56 4.20
CA ASP A 307 1.40 6.04 5.08
C ASP A 307 2.02 6.76 6.28
N ILE A 308 1.92 8.08 6.23
CA ILE A 308 2.37 8.99 7.28
C ILE A 308 1.33 10.07 7.49
N SER A 309 1.05 10.37 8.74
CA SER A 309 0.14 11.45 9.08
C SER A 309 0.84 12.54 9.86
N ARG A 310 0.52 13.78 9.52
CA ARG A 310 0.97 14.98 10.27
C ARG A 310 -0.20 15.94 10.49
N THR A 311 -0.07 16.71 11.54
CA THR A 311 -0.95 17.85 11.81
C THR A 311 -0.11 19.09 11.94
N TRP A 312 -0.43 20.13 11.16
CA TRP A 312 0.27 21.40 11.12
C TRP A 312 -0.57 22.52 11.69
N TRP A 313 0.09 23.51 12.31
CA TRP A 313 -0.48 24.80 12.61
C TRP A 313 -0.09 25.80 11.53
N VAL A 314 -1.07 26.47 10.95
CA VAL A 314 -0.82 27.49 9.92
C VAL A 314 -1.35 28.83 10.39
N GLY A 315 -0.45 29.75 10.70
CA GLY A 315 -0.79 31.11 11.13
C GLY A 315 0.17 31.70 12.15
N ASP A 316 0.01 33.00 12.41
CA ASP A 316 0.88 33.77 13.30
C ASP A 316 0.44 33.75 14.78
N ALA A 317 -0.84 33.44 15.04
CA ALA A 317 -1.32 33.31 16.41
C ALA A 317 -0.82 31.99 17.01
N LYS A 318 -0.73 31.94 18.33
CA LYS A 318 -0.36 30.72 19.03
C LYS A 318 -1.55 29.74 19.05
N PRO A 319 -1.32 28.44 18.86
CA PRO A 319 -2.34 27.44 19.12
C PRO A 319 -2.80 27.46 20.58
N THR A 320 -3.97 26.94 20.85
CA THR A 320 -4.48 26.84 22.21
C THR A 320 -3.66 25.84 23.04
N ASN A 321 -3.63 26.02 24.35
CA ASN A 321 -2.98 25.06 25.24
C ASN A 321 -3.56 23.65 25.10
N THR A 322 -4.84 23.53 24.76
CA THR A 322 -5.51 22.26 24.53
C THR A 322 -4.98 21.57 23.25
N MET A 323 -4.72 22.33 22.17
CA MET A 323 -4.12 21.81 20.95
C MET A 323 -2.69 21.33 21.19
N VAL A 324 -1.88 22.14 21.89
CA VAL A 324 -0.50 21.74 22.28
C VAL A 324 -0.51 20.48 23.14
N TYR A 325 -1.43 20.40 24.10
CA TYR A 325 -1.57 19.20 24.93
C TYR A 325 -1.95 17.97 24.10
N ALA A 326 -2.93 18.09 23.22
CA ALA A 326 -3.37 17.01 22.36
C ALA A 326 -2.26 16.53 21.42
N MET A 327 -1.48 17.47 20.86
CA MET A 327 -0.33 17.14 19.99
C MET A 327 0.75 16.35 20.75
N ARG A 328 1.12 16.80 21.94
CA ARG A 328 2.10 16.11 22.78
C ARG A 328 1.60 14.74 23.22
N HIS A 329 0.31 14.62 23.52
CA HIS A 329 -0.30 13.35 23.91
C HIS A 329 -0.34 12.37 22.74
N ALA A 330 -0.67 12.83 21.51
CA ALA A 330 -0.58 12.02 20.30
C ALA A 330 0.85 11.55 20.02
N HIS A 331 1.82 12.44 20.13
CA HIS A 331 3.24 12.12 19.97
C HIS A 331 3.70 11.09 21.03
N GLU A 332 3.38 11.30 22.32
CA GLU A 332 3.69 10.35 23.37
C GLU A 332 3.06 8.97 23.08
N HIS A 333 1.83 8.96 22.54
CA HIS A 333 1.14 7.71 22.19
C HIS A 333 1.91 6.91 21.14
N ILE A 334 2.28 7.53 20.03
CA ILE A 334 3.01 6.81 18.97
C ILE A 334 4.41 6.41 19.42
N MET A 335 5.15 7.29 20.10
CA MET A 335 6.52 7.00 20.56
C MET A 335 6.54 5.85 21.58
N THR A 336 5.64 5.87 22.58
CA THR A 336 5.55 4.79 23.57
C THR A 336 5.17 3.46 22.93
N ASN A 337 4.28 3.48 21.94
CA ASN A 337 3.89 2.28 21.21
C ASN A 337 5.02 1.75 20.32
N MET A 338 5.78 2.64 19.68
CA MET A 338 6.98 2.24 18.91
C MET A 338 8.06 1.60 19.79
N ASP A 339 8.29 2.13 21.00
CA ASP A 339 9.31 1.62 21.92
C ASP A 339 9.06 0.17 22.37
N MET A 340 7.86 -0.36 22.19
CA MET A 340 7.55 -1.77 22.45
C MET A 340 7.96 -2.69 21.29
N LEU A 341 8.18 -2.17 20.09
CA LEU A 341 8.36 -2.95 18.87
C LEU A 341 9.71 -3.67 18.87
N ARG A 342 9.66 -4.97 18.68
CA ARG A 342 10.82 -5.85 18.54
C ARG A 342 10.39 -7.21 17.99
N PRO A 343 11.31 -7.99 17.42
CA PRO A 343 11.02 -9.38 17.06
C PRO A 343 10.50 -10.18 18.25
N GLY A 344 9.51 -11.02 17.99
CA GLY A 344 8.93 -11.93 18.98
C GLY A 344 7.89 -11.33 19.91
N ILE A 345 7.69 -10.00 19.94
CA ILE A 345 6.54 -9.44 20.67
C ILE A 345 5.25 -9.84 19.95
N THR A 346 4.26 -10.27 20.71
CA THR A 346 2.97 -10.70 20.16
C THR A 346 2.00 -9.52 20.01
N ILE A 347 1.09 -9.62 19.05
CA ILE A 347 0.02 -8.63 18.86
C ILE A 347 -0.85 -8.48 20.11
N PRO A 348 -1.25 -9.57 20.82
CA PRO A 348 -1.94 -9.44 22.10
C PRO A 348 -1.14 -8.69 23.18
N GLU A 349 0.19 -8.86 23.24
CA GLU A 349 1.04 -8.10 24.16
C GLU A 349 1.09 -6.61 23.79
N LEU A 350 1.18 -6.27 22.50
CA LEU A 350 1.09 -4.88 22.04
C LEU A 350 -0.24 -4.24 22.43
N THR A 351 -1.35 -4.92 22.15
CA THR A 351 -2.70 -4.47 22.56
C THR A 351 -2.83 -4.24 24.05
N ALA A 352 -2.31 -5.18 24.86
CA ALA A 352 -2.45 -5.14 26.33
C ALA A 352 -1.61 -4.05 26.98
N ASN A 353 -0.44 -3.73 26.41
CA ASN A 353 0.54 -2.80 26.96
C ASN A 353 0.57 -1.44 26.28
N ALA A 354 -0.27 -1.22 25.25
CA ALA A 354 -0.31 0.03 24.52
C ALA A 354 -0.51 1.25 25.43
N HIS A 355 0.09 2.36 25.06
CA HIS A 355 -0.10 3.64 25.74
C HIS A 355 -1.59 3.99 25.83
N LYS A 356 -2.03 4.38 27.02
CA LYS A 356 -3.44 4.69 27.28
C LYS A 356 -3.71 6.16 26.95
N LEU A 357 -4.65 6.38 26.06
CA LEU A 357 -5.19 7.71 25.84
C LEU A 357 -5.98 8.19 27.05
N ASP A 358 -5.95 9.49 27.31
CA ASP A 358 -6.83 10.12 28.30
C ASP A 358 -8.28 9.77 28.00
N GLU A 359 -9.10 9.64 29.07
CA GLU A 359 -10.52 9.29 28.96
C GLU A 359 -11.30 10.23 28.03
N LYS A 360 -10.97 11.52 28.04
CA LYS A 360 -11.60 12.53 27.20
C LYS A 360 -11.37 12.33 25.69
N PHE A 361 -10.26 11.66 25.30
CA PHE A 361 -9.89 11.36 23.92
C PHE A 361 -10.36 9.97 23.47
N TRP A 362 -10.71 9.10 24.42
CA TRP A 362 -11.01 7.70 24.14
C TRP A 362 -12.15 7.51 23.12
N GLY A 363 -13.15 8.39 23.13
CA GLY A 363 -14.30 8.30 22.24
C GLY A 363 -14.02 8.60 20.77
N GLN A 364 -12.91 9.31 20.49
CA GLN A 364 -12.50 9.70 19.12
C GLN A 364 -11.15 9.09 18.72
N LYS A 365 -10.65 8.10 19.47
CA LYS A 365 -9.43 7.39 19.09
C LYS A 365 -9.52 6.78 17.69
N TYR A 366 -8.40 6.56 17.06
CA TYR A 366 -8.33 5.94 15.74
C TYR A 366 -8.89 4.51 15.71
N GLY A 367 -9.00 3.93 14.53
CA GLY A 367 -9.56 2.58 14.33
C GLY A 367 -8.71 1.47 14.94
N CYS A 368 -7.40 1.64 14.94
CA CYS A 368 -6.42 0.71 15.49
C CYS A 368 -5.23 1.44 16.14
N LEU A 369 -4.34 0.68 16.74
CA LEU A 369 -3.06 1.17 17.28
C LEU A 369 -1.97 1.18 16.22
N MET A 370 -1.98 0.13 15.39
CA MET A 370 -1.02 -0.13 14.34
C MET A 370 -1.63 -1.05 13.28
N HIS A 371 -1.14 -0.94 12.07
CA HIS A 371 -1.41 -1.92 11.00
C HIS A 371 -0.17 -2.18 10.16
N GLY A 372 -0.16 -3.27 9.40
CA GLY A 372 0.90 -3.54 8.43
C GLY A 372 0.79 -2.61 7.23
N VAL A 373 1.90 -2.38 6.54
CA VAL A 373 1.94 -1.60 5.31
C VAL A 373 2.95 -2.18 4.33
N GLY A 374 2.64 -2.09 3.06
CA GLY A 374 3.50 -2.59 1.98
C GLY A 374 3.09 -2.03 0.63
N LEU A 375 2.20 -2.70 -0.11
CA LEU A 375 1.60 -2.16 -1.32
C LEU A 375 0.30 -1.39 -1.05
N CYS A 376 -0.24 -1.54 0.14
CA CYS A 376 -1.40 -0.87 0.73
C CYS A 376 -1.30 -1.03 2.24
N ASP A 377 -2.31 -0.58 2.97
CA ASP A 377 -2.54 -1.02 4.34
C ASP A 377 -2.86 -2.50 4.33
N GLU A 378 -2.18 -3.25 5.17
CA GLU A 378 -2.24 -4.71 5.12
C GLU A 378 -2.11 -5.35 6.51
N TRP A 379 -2.22 -6.66 6.56
CA TRP A 379 -2.01 -7.45 7.76
C TRP A 379 -0.58 -7.25 8.33
N PRO A 380 -0.40 -7.21 9.69
CA PRO A 380 -1.38 -7.42 10.75
C PRO A 380 -2.07 -6.14 11.22
N LEU A 381 -3.20 -6.30 11.92
CA LEU A 381 -3.85 -5.21 12.65
C LEU A 381 -3.60 -5.37 14.16
N VAL A 382 -3.18 -4.29 14.82
CA VAL A 382 -3.07 -4.20 16.28
C VAL A 382 -4.21 -3.32 16.81
N ALA A 383 -5.25 -3.95 17.32
CA ALA A 383 -6.44 -3.26 17.78
C ALA A 383 -6.26 -2.66 19.19
N TYR A 384 -7.02 -1.60 19.49
CA TYR A 384 -7.22 -1.17 20.87
C TYR A 384 -7.90 -2.28 21.70
N SER A 385 -7.63 -2.32 23.00
CA SER A 385 -8.09 -3.39 23.90
C SER A 385 -9.62 -3.58 23.93
N ASP A 386 -10.40 -2.52 23.69
CA ASP A 386 -11.86 -2.59 23.62
C ASP A 386 -12.41 -3.09 22.28
N LYS A 387 -11.55 -3.22 21.27
CA LYS A 387 -11.87 -3.71 19.92
C LYS A 387 -11.18 -5.04 19.59
N ALA A 388 -10.22 -5.47 20.39
CA ALA A 388 -9.48 -6.69 20.15
C ALA A 388 -10.41 -7.93 20.22
N VAL A 389 -10.33 -8.77 19.20
CA VAL A 389 -11.05 -10.04 19.11
C VAL A 389 -10.09 -11.15 19.52
N PRO A 390 -10.32 -11.87 20.62
CA PRO A 390 -9.43 -12.95 21.05
C PRO A 390 -9.24 -13.99 19.94
N GLY A 391 -7.98 -14.37 19.67
CA GLY A 391 -7.63 -15.37 18.66
C GLY A 391 -7.58 -14.84 17.22
N ALA A 392 -7.97 -13.60 16.95
CA ALA A 392 -7.91 -13.06 15.57
C ALA A 392 -6.48 -12.83 15.10
N PHE A 393 -5.59 -12.40 15.99
CA PHE A 393 -4.21 -12.02 15.66
C PHE A 393 -3.22 -12.55 16.72
N ASP A 394 -3.21 -13.86 16.96
CA ASP A 394 -2.26 -14.50 17.88
C ASP A 394 -0.90 -14.76 17.21
N TYR A 395 -0.26 -13.68 16.75
CA TYR A 395 1.02 -13.72 16.04
C TYR A 395 2.08 -12.88 16.74
N ALA A 396 3.33 -13.28 16.57
CA ALA A 396 4.49 -12.48 16.96
C ALA A 396 5.03 -11.69 15.76
N LEU A 397 5.59 -10.51 16.02
CA LEU A 397 6.27 -9.74 14.99
C LEU A 397 7.57 -10.43 14.57
N GLU A 398 7.87 -10.38 13.30
CA GLU A 398 9.07 -10.93 12.67
C GLU A 398 9.93 -9.82 12.06
N PRO A 399 11.27 -9.98 12.00
CA PRO A 399 12.13 -9.06 11.25
C PRO A 399 11.67 -8.94 9.79
N GLY A 400 11.70 -7.73 9.26
CA GLY A 400 11.20 -7.42 7.92
C GLY A 400 9.72 -7.04 7.87
N MET A 401 8.96 -7.16 8.96
CA MET A 401 7.63 -6.55 9.02
C MET A 401 7.74 -5.04 9.09
N VAL A 402 6.81 -4.35 8.43
CA VAL A 402 6.68 -2.89 8.51
C VAL A 402 5.28 -2.55 8.97
N LEU A 403 5.21 -1.70 9.98
CA LEU A 403 3.96 -1.29 10.61
C LEU A 403 3.82 0.24 10.57
N CYS A 404 2.62 0.72 10.37
CA CYS A 404 2.22 2.08 10.69
C CYS A 404 1.84 2.15 12.16
N VAL A 405 2.38 3.11 12.90
CA VAL A 405 2.06 3.36 14.31
C VAL A 405 1.39 4.71 14.42
N GLU A 406 0.15 4.73 14.87
CA GLU A 406 -0.71 5.87 14.65
C GLU A 406 -1.51 6.32 15.88
N ALA A 407 -1.93 7.57 15.85
CA ALA A 407 -2.75 8.18 16.88
C ALA A 407 -3.74 9.18 16.31
N LEU A 408 -4.94 9.17 16.82
CA LEU A 408 -5.94 10.23 16.65
C LEU A 408 -6.34 10.73 18.04
N VAL A 409 -6.12 12.01 18.29
CA VAL A 409 -6.36 12.63 19.58
C VAL A 409 -7.26 13.86 19.43
N GLY A 410 -8.51 13.72 19.87
CA GLY A 410 -9.53 14.76 19.88
C GLY A 410 -10.64 14.41 20.85
N GLU A 411 -11.36 15.40 21.37
CA GLU A 411 -12.52 15.19 22.26
C GLU A 411 -13.79 14.93 21.45
N SER A 412 -14.66 14.07 21.92
CA SER A 412 -15.96 13.83 21.26
C SER A 412 -16.76 15.13 21.18
N GLY A 413 -17.11 15.56 19.96
CA GLY A 413 -17.78 16.84 19.71
C GLY A 413 -16.89 18.07 19.89
N GLY A 414 -15.58 17.88 19.96
CA GLY A 414 -14.59 18.96 19.98
C GLY A 414 -14.37 19.60 18.61
N ASP A 415 -13.65 20.71 18.60
CA ASP A 415 -13.44 21.55 17.41
C ASP A 415 -12.19 21.14 16.60
N PHE A 416 -11.45 20.12 17.04
CA PHE A 416 -10.26 19.64 16.33
C PHE A 416 -9.88 18.21 16.73
N SER A 417 -9.09 17.56 15.89
CA SER A 417 -8.30 16.37 16.22
C SER A 417 -6.88 16.52 15.71
N ILE A 418 -5.95 15.86 16.38
CA ILE A 418 -4.56 15.67 15.96
C ILE A 418 -4.44 14.24 15.40
N LYS A 419 -3.96 14.09 14.17
CA LYS A 419 -3.61 12.80 13.56
C LYS A 419 -2.11 12.76 13.36
N LEU A 420 -1.46 11.72 13.88
CA LEU A 420 -0.03 11.44 13.71
C LEU A 420 0.18 9.98 13.37
N GLU A 421 1.17 9.71 12.53
CA GLU A 421 1.53 8.36 12.11
C GLU A 421 2.94 8.29 11.54
N ASP A 422 3.63 7.20 11.83
CA ASP A 422 4.95 6.87 11.29
C ASP A 422 5.02 5.40 10.87
N GLN A 423 5.77 5.12 9.79
CA GLN A 423 6.09 3.76 9.35
C GLN A 423 7.35 3.24 10.04
N VAL A 424 7.27 2.04 10.57
CA VAL A 424 8.31 1.43 11.41
C VAL A 424 8.67 0.04 10.91
N LEU A 425 9.95 -0.20 10.64
CA LEU A 425 10.51 -1.49 10.27
C LEU A 425 10.90 -2.27 11.53
N ILE A 426 10.48 -3.52 11.62
CA ILE A 426 10.98 -4.46 12.64
C ILE A 426 12.32 -5.00 12.15
N THR A 427 13.39 -4.73 12.92
CA THR A 427 14.76 -5.17 12.65
C THR A 427 15.07 -6.49 13.36
N GLU A 428 16.27 -7.03 13.22
CA GLU A 428 16.69 -8.27 13.90
C GLU A 428 16.71 -8.16 15.43
N ASP A 429 16.88 -6.95 15.97
CA ASP A 429 17.10 -6.71 17.40
C ASP A 429 16.20 -5.62 18.01
N GLY A 430 15.30 -5.02 17.21
CA GLY A 430 14.43 -3.95 17.67
C GLY A 430 13.55 -3.40 16.54
N TYR A 431 13.57 -2.09 16.37
CA TYR A 431 12.85 -1.40 15.32
C TYR A 431 13.64 -0.22 14.75
N GLU A 432 13.26 0.22 13.57
CA GLU A 432 13.75 1.44 12.93
C GLU A 432 12.56 2.25 12.43
N ASN A 433 12.46 3.51 12.84
CA ASN A 433 11.49 4.43 12.27
C ASN A 433 11.94 4.85 10.85
N LEU A 434 11.15 4.51 9.84
CA LEU A 434 11.43 4.88 8.44
C LEU A 434 10.97 6.29 8.12
N SER A 435 10.00 6.82 8.87
CA SER A 435 9.46 8.17 8.68
C SER A 435 10.35 9.19 9.37
N THR A 436 10.84 10.15 8.62
CA THR A 436 11.74 11.19 9.13
C THR A 436 11.13 12.59 9.06
N TYR A 437 9.95 12.75 8.48
CA TYR A 437 9.27 14.04 8.36
C TYR A 437 8.92 14.60 9.74
N PRO A 438 9.30 15.86 10.03
CA PRO A 438 9.19 16.41 11.38
C PRO A 438 7.75 16.61 11.83
N PHE A 439 7.54 16.58 13.14
CA PHE A 439 6.31 17.04 13.77
C PHE A 439 6.30 18.57 13.83
N ASP A 440 5.11 19.19 13.81
CA ASP A 440 4.97 20.64 13.83
C ASP A 440 5.49 21.24 15.16
N PRO A 441 6.57 22.06 15.15
CA PRO A 441 7.18 22.55 16.37
C PRO A 441 6.26 23.51 17.14
N VAL A 442 5.37 24.23 16.43
CA VAL A 442 4.44 25.17 17.05
C VAL A 442 3.38 24.42 17.86
N LEU A 443 2.83 23.34 17.30
CA LEU A 443 1.89 22.45 18.01
C LEU A 443 2.60 21.65 19.11
N MET A 444 3.87 21.31 18.95
CA MET A 444 4.68 20.73 20.04
C MET A 444 4.97 21.73 21.17
N GLY A 445 4.67 23.03 20.96
CA GLY A 445 4.90 24.08 21.96
C GLY A 445 6.38 24.41 22.12
N GLU A 446 7.17 24.25 21.07
CA GLU A 446 8.56 24.66 21.02
C GLU A 446 8.67 26.15 20.75
N PRO A 447 9.72 26.85 21.26
CA PRO A 447 9.93 28.23 20.92
C PRO A 447 10.29 28.34 19.42
N THR A 448 9.52 29.14 18.70
CA THR A 448 9.75 29.48 17.28
C THR A 448 10.83 30.56 17.12
#